data_a73b29f4a2b50a4b0962285abee2e4c4
#
_entry.id   a73b29f4a2b50a4b0962285abee2e4c4
#
_cell.length_a   1.000
_cell.length_b   1.000
_cell.length_c   1.000
_cell.angle_alpha   90.00
_cell.angle_beta   90.00
_cell.angle_gamma   90.00
#
_symmetry.space_group_name_H-M   'P 1'
#
loop_
_entity.id
_entity.type
_entity.pdbx_description
1 polymer ?
#
loop_
_entity_poly.entity_id
_entity_poly.type
_entity_poly.pdbx_seq_one_letter_code
_entity_poly.pdbx_strand_id
1 'polypeptide(L)'
;MSPDVASADEVELTREFVKNLVLVLLREGCTFVVPVDANPVRPADNLPICFDWLIWETLSANLHLRPADAPLPLAVAVQHHKTEDQIPDEYVGMWDGLKGSPLVSIDNASHWNMNSKRMEIQAARGDILITLGGCEGVLYLANLYSQAGKPVIPLDFKLCPEGKGARRLFSRAMERTSSADFFRTTSQTPHDWMNRLNFGRRHDAAYRVEQVVSVLESLERPSAFAVRLLNPAHTDFAQVQDFFDTVVKPVMEEELGYRLVTIDRNHENSFPRVDEEIFNHLHRSSVVIADITGSRANCFIELGYALGRSLPTIMTGRDGSENPFDTNSVSGHFWNPSIPTTERRAAFLEHFRANINRPPLVTEAMLTP
;
A
#
# COMPACT_ATOMS: atom_id res chain seq x y z
N MET A 1 2.20 11.23 -19.12
CA MET A 1 1.57 11.12 -20.47
C MET A 1 2.63 11.14 -21.54
N SER A 2 2.37 10.48 -22.70
CA SER A 2 3.25 10.64 -23.87
C SER A 2 2.75 11.86 -24.65
N PRO A 3 3.56 12.91 -24.85
CA PRO A 3 3.06 14.21 -25.37
C PRO A 3 2.35 14.13 -26.73
N ASP A 4 2.75 13.15 -27.56
CA ASP A 4 2.39 13.13 -28.99
C ASP A 4 1.28 12.10 -29.34
N VAL A 5 0.71 11.38 -28.38
CA VAL A 5 -0.18 10.24 -28.65
C VAL A 5 -1.62 10.48 -28.27
N ALA A 6 -1.85 11.22 -27.18
CA ALA A 6 -3.20 11.44 -26.65
C ALA A 6 -3.91 12.60 -27.37
N SER A 7 -5.16 12.38 -27.82
CA SER A 7 -6.01 13.48 -28.30
C SER A 7 -6.40 14.41 -27.13
N ALA A 8 -6.78 15.66 -27.44
CA ALA A 8 -7.25 16.61 -26.42
C ALA A 8 -8.47 16.05 -25.67
N ASP A 9 -9.42 15.45 -26.38
CA ASP A 9 -10.62 14.85 -25.80
C ASP A 9 -10.31 13.72 -24.82
N GLU A 10 -9.31 12.87 -25.12
CA GLU A 10 -8.90 11.78 -24.24
C GLU A 10 -8.20 12.31 -22.98
N VAL A 11 -7.41 13.39 -23.13
CA VAL A 11 -6.79 14.06 -21.99
C VAL A 11 -7.83 14.69 -21.09
N GLU A 12 -8.79 15.40 -21.66
CA GLU A 12 -9.85 16.05 -20.90
C GLU A 12 -10.74 15.03 -20.17
N LEU A 13 -11.17 13.97 -20.86
CA LEU A 13 -11.90 12.85 -20.25
C LEU A 13 -11.11 12.22 -19.09
N THR A 14 -9.80 12.06 -19.27
CA THR A 14 -8.97 11.46 -18.21
C THR A 14 -8.81 12.42 -17.02
N ARG A 15 -8.66 13.73 -17.27
CA ARG A 15 -8.62 14.74 -16.19
C ARG A 15 -9.93 14.78 -15.41
N GLU A 16 -11.07 14.73 -16.10
CA GLU A 16 -12.39 14.63 -15.47
C GLU A 16 -12.50 13.34 -14.64
N PHE A 17 -12.08 12.21 -15.19
CA PHE A 17 -12.06 10.95 -14.47
C PHE A 17 -11.21 11.02 -13.20
N VAL A 18 -9.96 11.53 -13.28
CA VAL A 18 -9.07 11.66 -12.12
C VAL A 18 -9.69 12.56 -11.06
N LYS A 19 -10.23 13.71 -11.45
CA LYS A 19 -10.91 14.63 -10.53
C LYS A 19 -12.08 13.95 -9.81
N ASN A 20 -12.95 13.29 -10.55
CA ASN A 20 -14.12 12.62 -10.00
C ASN A 20 -13.71 11.45 -9.09
N LEU A 21 -12.70 10.66 -9.45
CA LEU A 21 -12.19 9.58 -8.63
C LEU A 21 -11.62 10.10 -7.31
N VAL A 22 -10.81 11.17 -7.35
CA VAL A 22 -10.27 11.82 -6.14
C VAL A 22 -11.39 12.29 -5.22
N LEU A 23 -12.47 12.89 -5.76
CA LEU A 23 -13.61 13.33 -4.96
C LEU A 23 -14.35 12.19 -4.28
N VAL A 24 -14.54 11.06 -4.96
CA VAL A 24 -15.16 9.87 -4.36
C VAL A 24 -14.28 9.30 -3.26
N LEU A 25 -12.99 9.07 -3.53
CA LEU A 25 -12.05 8.52 -2.56
C LEU A 25 -11.83 9.46 -1.36
N LEU A 26 -11.93 10.77 -1.56
CA LEU A 26 -11.86 11.76 -0.47
C LEU A 26 -13.07 11.62 0.49
N ARG A 27 -14.27 11.40 -0.03
CA ARG A 27 -15.49 11.15 0.77
C ARG A 27 -15.41 9.85 1.56
N GLU A 28 -14.75 8.84 1.00
CA GLU A 28 -14.48 7.57 1.68
C GLU A 28 -13.32 7.65 2.71
N GLY A 29 -12.75 8.83 2.91
CA GLY A 29 -11.67 9.04 3.89
C GLY A 29 -10.31 8.48 3.49
N CYS A 30 -10.11 8.12 2.22
CA CYS A 30 -8.83 7.60 1.73
C CYS A 30 -7.68 8.59 1.92
N THR A 31 -6.45 8.06 2.05
CA THR A 31 -5.20 8.80 2.03
C THR A 31 -4.58 8.72 0.63
N PHE A 32 -4.01 9.81 0.17
CA PHE A 32 -3.40 9.91 -1.16
C PHE A 32 -1.88 9.95 -1.06
N VAL A 33 -1.18 9.27 -1.97
CA VAL A 33 0.27 9.39 -2.12
C VAL A 33 0.55 10.11 -3.43
N VAL A 34 1.00 11.36 -3.35
CA VAL A 34 1.08 12.26 -4.51
C VAL A 34 2.48 12.86 -4.61
N PRO A 35 3.14 12.75 -5.78
CA PRO A 35 4.39 13.47 -6.01
C PRO A 35 4.24 14.99 -5.95
N VAL A 36 5.33 15.65 -5.59
CA VAL A 36 5.48 17.11 -5.71
C VAL A 36 6.68 17.39 -6.61
N ASP A 37 6.42 17.98 -7.79
CA ASP A 37 7.43 18.21 -8.82
C ASP A 37 6.98 19.32 -9.77
N ALA A 38 7.80 19.61 -10.80
CA ALA A 38 7.42 20.44 -11.92
C ALA A 38 6.10 19.97 -12.57
N ASN A 39 5.42 20.88 -13.27
CA ASN A 39 4.21 20.56 -14.02
C ASN A 39 4.47 20.70 -15.53
N PRO A 40 5.22 19.77 -16.17
CA PRO A 40 5.52 19.85 -17.59
C PRO A 40 4.25 19.82 -18.44
N VAL A 41 4.18 20.64 -19.46
CA VAL A 41 3.04 20.76 -20.36
C VAL A 41 3.34 20.19 -21.74
N ARG A 42 2.29 19.81 -22.45
CA ARG A 42 2.36 19.36 -23.84
C ARG A 42 2.58 20.54 -24.79
N PRO A 43 3.49 20.46 -25.75
CA PRO A 43 3.69 21.53 -26.71
C PRO A 43 2.47 21.80 -27.59
N ALA A 44 1.62 20.79 -27.84
CA ALA A 44 0.49 20.88 -28.77
C ALA A 44 -0.69 21.72 -28.23
N ASP A 45 -0.96 21.69 -26.94
CA ASP A 45 -2.15 22.27 -26.34
C ASP A 45 -1.94 22.87 -24.94
N ASN A 46 -0.69 22.94 -24.48
CA ASN A 46 -0.28 23.42 -23.15
C ASN A 46 -0.96 22.68 -21.97
N LEU A 47 -1.55 21.50 -22.19
CA LEU A 47 -2.11 20.72 -21.11
C LEU A 47 -1.01 20.02 -20.31
N PRO A 48 -1.14 19.96 -18.96
CA PRO A 48 -0.17 19.25 -18.13
C PRO A 48 -0.05 17.77 -18.51
N ILE A 49 1.18 17.27 -18.49
CA ILE A 49 1.50 15.86 -18.79
C ILE A 49 1.18 14.96 -17.59
N CYS A 50 1.32 15.48 -16.38
CA CYS A 50 1.06 14.78 -15.12
C CYS A 50 -0.29 15.16 -14.53
N PHE A 51 -0.77 14.35 -13.58
CA PHE A 51 -2.02 14.63 -12.86
C PHE A 51 -1.78 15.08 -11.41
N ASP A 52 -0.53 15.18 -10.99
CA ASP A 52 -0.17 15.42 -9.59
C ASP A 52 -0.79 16.72 -9.07
N TRP A 53 -0.63 17.84 -9.80
CA TRP A 53 -1.21 19.12 -9.41
C TRP A 53 -2.73 19.15 -9.54
N LEU A 54 -3.33 18.42 -10.47
CA LEU A 54 -4.78 18.25 -10.52
C LEU A 54 -5.31 17.55 -9.26
N ILE A 55 -4.58 16.56 -8.75
CA ILE A 55 -4.94 15.89 -7.50
C ILE A 55 -4.82 16.87 -6.32
N TRP A 56 -3.69 17.59 -6.20
CA TRP A 56 -3.49 18.58 -5.15
C TRP A 56 -4.55 19.69 -5.16
N GLU A 57 -4.88 20.26 -6.32
CA GLU A 57 -5.97 21.22 -6.47
C GLU A 57 -7.32 20.65 -6.04
N THR A 58 -7.63 19.45 -6.49
CA THR A 58 -8.90 18.80 -6.17
C THR A 58 -9.03 18.54 -4.67
N LEU A 59 -7.95 18.07 -4.03
CA LEU A 59 -7.93 17.85 -2.58
C LEU A 59 -8.09 19.18 -1.83
N SER A 60 -7.28 20.17 -2.15
CA SER A 60 -7.28 21.48 -1.47
C SER A 60 -8.64 22.18 -1.55
N ALA A 61 -9.28 22.16 -2.72
CA ALA A 61 -10.57 22.81 -2.92
C ALA A 61 -11.74 22.08 -2.23
N ASN A 62 -11.60 20.80 -1.88
CA ASN A 62 -12.69 19.95 -1.42
C ASN A 62 -12.47 19.31 -0.05
N LEU A 63 -11.58 19.85 0.79
CA LEU A 63 -11.27 19.33 2.13
C LEU A 63 -12.50 19.08 2.98
N HIS A 64 -13.52 19.89 2.83
CA HIS A 64 -14.81 19.80 3.54
C HIS A 64 -15.60 18.52 3.25
N LEU A 65 -15.26 17.78 2.19
CA LEU A 65 -15.91 16.51 1.84
C LEU A 65 -15.34 15.33 2.61
N ARG A 66 -14.14 15.47 3.20
CA ARG A 66 -13.51 14.39 3.96
C ARG A 66 -14.21 14.19 5.29
N PRO A 67 -14.52 12.94 5.71
CA PRO A 67 -15.04 12.65 7.03
C PRO A 67 -14.11 13.17 8.14
N ALA A 68 -14.70 13.72 9.21
CA ALA A 68 -13.92 14.29 10.31
C ALA A 68 -13.14 13.25 11.12
N ASP A 69 -13.60 12.01 11.10
CA ASP A 69 -12.98 10.83 11.75
C ASP A 69 -12.00 10.08 10.84
N ALA A 70 -11.84 10.52 9.58
CA ALA A 70 -10.91 9.89 8.65
C ALA A 70 -9.46 10.00 9.16
N PRO A 71 -8.63 8.93 8.98
CA PRO A 71 -7.27 8.89 9.51
C PRO A 71 -6.37 9.95 8.88
N LEU A 72 -5.43 10.50 9.66
CA LEU A 72 -4.41 11.41 9.15
C LEU A 72 -3.14 10.62 8.75
N PRO A 73 -2.37 11.13 7.77
CA PRO A 73 -2.61 12.32 6.97
C PRO A 73 -3.67 12.12 5.87
N LEU A 74 -4.19 13.22 5.33
CA LEU A 74 -4.97 13.22 4.09
C LEU A 74 -4.11 12.79 2.90
N ALA A 75 -2.89 13.30 2.83
CA ALA A 75 -1.97 12.97 1.76
C ALA A 75 -0.52 12.86 2.23
N VAL A 76 0.22 11.96 1.59
CA VAL A 76 1.68 11.86 1.68
C VAL A 76 2.27 12.49 0.43
N ALA A 77 2.96 13.59 0.61
CA ALA A 77 3.68 14.28 -0.45
C ALA A 77 5.07 13.63 -0.62
N VAL A 78 5.33 13.05 -1.77
CA VAL A 78 6.64 12.47 -2.09
C VAL A 78 7.43 13.46 -2.92
N GLN A 79 8.44 14.07 -2.31
CA GLN A 79 9.25 15.13 -2.93
C GLN A 79 10.75 14.86 -2.82
N HIS A 80 11.52 15.65 -3.54
CA HIS A 80 12.96 15.82 -3.37
C HIS A 80 13.25 17.32 -3.21
N HIS A 81 14.25 17.70 -2.44
CA HIS A 81 14.57 19.12 -2.20
C HIS A 81 14.75 19.93 -3.50
N LYS A 82 15.25 19.31 -4.57
CA LYS A 82 15.36 19.98 -5.89
C LYS A 82 14.04 20.14 -6.63
N THR A 83 13.01 19.35 -6.29
CA THR A 83 11.70 19.47 -6.94
C THR A 83 10.85 20.56 -6.31
N GLU A 84 11.15 20.95 -5.08
CA GLU A 84 10.51 22.09 -4.42
C GLU A 84 10.78 23.41 -5.16
N ASP A 85 12.00 23.58 -5.69
CA ASP A 85 12.38 24.74 -6.52
C ASP A 85 11.73 24.73 -7.92
N GLN A 86 11.06 23.63 -8.29
CA GLN A 86 10.42 23.44 -9.59
C GLN A 86 8.89 23.52 -9.53
N ILE A 87 8.33 23.79 -8.34
CA ILE A 87 6.90 23.98 -8.17
C ILE A 87 6.46 25.20 -9.01
N PRO A 88 5.46 25.07 -9.89
CA PRO A 88 4.99 26.21 -10.66
C PRO A 88 4.46 27.33 -9.77
N ASP A 89 4.73 28.58 -10.12
CA ASP A 89 4.35 29.78 -9.33
C ASP A 89 2.87 29.80 -8.97
N GLU A 90 2.01 29.31 -9.86
CA GLU A 90 0.56 29.23 -9.66
C GLU A 90 0.14 28.31 -8.50
N TYR A 91 0.98 27.33 -8.14
CA TYR A 91 0.69 26.34 -7.08
C TYR A 91 1.40 26.65 -5.75
N VAL A 92 2.38 27.56 -5.73
CA VAL A 92 3.19 27.87 -4.52
C VAL A 92 2.31 28.25 -3.34
N GLY A 93 1.34 29.17 -3.53
CA GLY A 93 0.48 29.61 -2.44
C GLY A 93 -0.43 28.52 -1.88
N MET A 94 -0.95 27.64 -2.73
CA MET A 94 -1.73 26.46 -2.32
C MET A 94 -0.83 25.47 -1.57
N TRP A 95 0.37 25.19 -2.11
CA TRP A 95 1.31 24.25 -1.53
C TRP A 95 1.80 24.70 -0.15
N ASP A 96 2.15 25.96 0.02
CA ASP A 96 2.58 26.52 1.32
C ASP A 96 1.50 26.36 2.40
N GLY A 97 0.23 26.55 2.02
CA GLY A 97 -0.90 26.32 2.92
C GLY A 97 -1.07 24.84 3.31
N LEU A 98 -0.86 23.92 2.38
CA LEU A 98 -0.97 22.47 2.63
C LEU A 98 0.24 21.93 3.40
N LYS A 99 1.45 22.33 3.04
CA LYS A 99 2.72 21.93 3.65
C LYS A 99 2.79 22.23 5.16
N GLY A 100 2.18 23.34 5.59
CA GLY A 100 2.10 23.74 7.01
C GLY A 100 0.99 23.05 7.80
N SER A 101 0.15 22.25 7.17
CA SER A 101 -1.02 21.61 7.75
C SER A 101 -0.72 20.20 8.24
N PRO A 102 -1.35 19.72 9.34
CA PRO A 102 -1.28 18.32 9.76
C PRO A 102 -1.93 17.34 8.75
N LEU A 103 -2.62 17.86 7.74
CA LEU A 103 -3.24 17.08 6.68
C LEU A 103 -2.23 16.47 5.71
N VAL A 104 -1.02 17.02 5.61
CA VAL A 104 0.00 16.55 4.67
C VAL A 104 1.25 16.10 5.40
N SER A 105 1.65 14.86 5.17
CA SER A 105 2.96 14.34 5.57
C SER A 105 3.93 14.46 4.39
N ILE A 106 5.17 14.87 4.64
CA ILE A 106 6.17 15.06 3.59
C ILE A 106 7.25 13.99 3.73
N ASP A 107 7.42 13.20 2.68
CA ASP A 107 8.51 12.24 2.55
C ASP A 107 9.54 12.72 1.52
N ASN A 108 10.76 12.97 2.01
CA ASN A 108 11.86 13.45 1.17
C ASN A 108 12.69 12.28 0.60
N ALA A 109 12.72 12.20 -0.72
CA ALA A 109 13.54 11.23 -1.46
C ALA A 109 14.97 11.75 -1.65
N SER A 110 15.73 11.89 -0.57
CA SER A 110 17.12 12.38 -0.61
C SER A 110 18.06 11.29 -1.11
N HIS A 111 18.22 11.18 -2.42
CA HIS A 111 19.10 10.20 -3.06
C HIS A 111 19.63 10.74 -4.39
N TRP A 112 20.80 10.27 -4.84
CA TRP A 112 21.36 10.66 -6.14
C TRP A 112 20.47 10.22 -7.32
N ASN A 113 19.79 9.07 -7.23
CA ASN A 113 18.74 8.64 -8.16
C ASN A 113 17.35 8.99 -7.60
N MET A 114 16.98 10.25 -7.72
CA MET A 114 15.72 10.78 -7.17
C MET A 114 14.48 10.05 -7.68
N ASN A 115 14.45 9.70 -8.98
CA ASN A 115 13.27 9.12 -9.60
C ASN A 115 12.95 7.74 -9.03
N SER A 116 13.95 6.86 -8.96
CA SER A 116 13.75 5.52 -8.37
C SER A 116 13.38 5.63 -6.89
N LYS A 117 14.07 6.49 -6.12
CA LYS A 117 13.78 6.65 -4.70
C LYS A 117 12.39 7.18 -4.41
N ARG A 118 11.90 8.12 -5.21
CA ARG A 118 10.51 8.59 -5.10
C ARG A 118 9.51 7.48 -5.36
N MET A 119 9.74 6.62 -6.35
CA MET A 119 8.87 5.47 -6.65
C MET A 119 8.90 4.43 -5.52
N GLU A 120 10.08 4.16 -4.93
CA GLU A 120 10.19 3.29 -3.75
C GLU A 120 9.37 3.82 -2.57
N ILE A 121 9.45 5.13 -2.29
CA ILE A 121 8.65 5.76 -1.23
C ILE A 121 7.15 5.68 -1.56
N GLN A 122 6.75 5.94 -2.80
CA GLN A 122 5.35 5.80 -3.22
C GLN A 122 4.86 4.35 -2.98
N ALA A 123 5.65 3.36 -3.36
CA ALA A 123 5.30 1.95 -3.15
C ALA A 123 5.29 1.56 -1.66
N ALA A 124 6.14 2.15 -0.84
CA ALA A 124 6.14 1.92 0.60
C ALA A 124 4.90 2.51 1.29
N ARG A 125 4.45 3.69 0.84
CA ARG A 125 3.35 4.45 1.48
C ARG A 125 1.97 4.12 0.92
N GLY A 126 1.86 3.84 -0.37
CA GLY A 126 0.57 3.52 -0.98
C GLY A 126 0.20 2.05 -0.81
N ASP A 127 -1.09 1.78 -0.62
CA ASP A 127 -1.63 0.42 -0.49
C ASP A 127 -2.15 -0.11 -1.82
N ILE A 128 -2.62 0.77 -2.70
CA ILE A 128 -3.17 0.43 -4.01
C ILE A 128 -2.59 1.37 -5.05
N LEU A 129 -2.19 0.85 -6.20
CA LEU A 129 -1.73 1.64 -7.34
C LEU A 129 -2.75 1.60 -8.46
N ILE A 130 -3.25 2.76 -8.87
CA ILE A 130 -4.07 2.92 -10.08
C ILE A 130 -3.19 3.56 -11.14
N THR A 131 -3.02 2.90 -12.29
CA THR A 131 -2.12 3.40 -13.35
C THR A 131 -2.86 3.98 -14.54
N LEU A 132 -2.43 5.16 -14.98
CA LEU A 132 -2.98 5.92 -16.10
C LEU A 132 -1.86 6.39 -17.01
N GLY A 133 -1.77 5.86 -18.23
CA GLY A 133 -0.73 6.27 -19.17
C GLY A 133 0.71 5.96 -18.72
N GLY A 134 1.61 6.92 -18.93
CA GLY A 134 3.01 6.81 -18.52
C GLY A 134 3.87 5.92 -19.45
N CYS A 135 5.13 5.71 -19.04
CA CYS A 135 6.14 4.90 -19.75
C CYS A 135 6.78 3.89 -18.78
N GLU A 136 8.11 3.71 -18.90
CA GLU A 136 8.87 2.73 -18.10
C GLU A 136 8.78 2.98 -16.58
N GLY A 137 8.69 4.25 -16.15
CA GLY A 137 8.53 4.57 -14.72
C GLY A 137 7.26 3.96 -14.10
N VAL A 138 6.14 3.95 -14.85
CA VAL A 138 4.90 3.31 -14.37
C VAL A 138 5.05 1.79 -14.26
N LEU A 139 5.79 1.16 -15.19
CA LEU A 139 6.08 -0.27 -15.13
C LEU A 139 6.95 -0.61 -13.91
N TYR A 140 7.95 0.22 -13.64
CA TYR A 140 8.81 0.05 -12.48
C TYR A 140 8.01 0.21 -11.17
N LEU A 141 7.20 1.26 -11.06
CA LEU A 141 6.35 1.49 -9.89
C LEU A 141 5.36 0.33 -9.68
N ALA A 142 4.71 -0.15 -10.76
CA ALA A 142 3.81 -1.30 -10.69
C ALA A 142 4.52 -2.58 -10.21
N ASN A 143 5.77 -2.81 -10.64
CA ASN A 143 6.56 -3.92 -10.15
C ASN A 143 6.86 -3.82 -8.66
N LEU A 144 7.16 -2.62 -8.13
CA LEU A 144 7.39 -2.40 -6.71
C LEU A 144 6.14 -2.74 -5.89
N TYR A 145 4.93 -2.31 -6.34
CA TYR A 145 3.68 -2.66 -5.70
C TYR A 145 3.41 -4.16 -5.74
N SER A 146 3.58 -4.78 -6.92
CA SER A 146 3.38 -6.23 -7.09
C SER A 146 4.34 -7.06 -6.21
N GLN A 147 5.62 -6.66 -6.11
CA GLN A 147 6.61 -7.31 -5.24
C GLN A 147 6.25 -7.18 -3.75
N ALA A 148 5.60 -6.07 -3.37
CA ALA A 148 5.07 -5.86 -2.03
C ALA A 148 3.71 -6.53 -1.79
N GLY A 149 3.18 -7.31 -2.75
CA GLY A 149 1.87 -7.95 -2.65
C GLY A 149 0.68 -6.99 -2.68
N LYS A 150 0.91 -5.74 -3.13
CA LYS A 150 -0.09 -4.68 -3.18
C LYS A 150 -0.82 -4.66 -4.53
N PRO A 151 -2.14 -4.39 -4.55
CA PRO A 151 -2.92 -4.34 -5.78
C PRO A 151 -2.44 -3.25 -6.76
N VAL A 152 -2.41 -3.62 -8.05
CA VAL A 152 -2.17 -2.71 -9.16
C VAL A 152 -3.40 -2.76 -10.08
N ILE A 153 -4.07 -1.64 -10.29
CA ILE A 153 -5.24 -1.52 -11.15
C ILE A 153 -4.86 -0.73 -12.40
N PRO A 154 -4.52 -1.43 -13.49
CA PRO A 154 -4.18 -0.77 -14.73
C PRO A 154 -5.44 -0.35 -15.50
N LEU A 155 -5.42 0.85 -16.10
CA LEU A 155 -6.51 1.37 -16.91
C LEU A 155 -6.04 1.72 -18.33
N ASP A 156 -6.85 1.37 -19.34
CA ASP A 156 -6.54 1.62 -20.75
C ASP A 156 -7.01 3.00 -21.24
N PHE A 157 -6.53 4.08 -20.58
CA PHE A 157 -6.67 5.41 -21.16
C PHE A 157 -5.61 5.60 -22.27
N LYS A 158 -6.02 6.18 -23.39
CA LYS A 158 -5.16 6.35 -24.57
C LYS A 158 -4.14 7.49 -24.41
N LEU A 159 -3.47 7.54 -23.28
CA LEU A 159 -2.49 8.57 -22.91
C LEU A 159 -1.06 8.22 -23.30
N CYS A 160 -0.82 6.99 -23.70
CA CYS A 160 0.49 6.51 -24.17
C CYS A 160 0.30 5.49 -25.30
N PRO A 161 1.37 5.15 -26.07
CA PRO A 161 1.29 4.13 -27.09
C PRO A 161 0.87 2.77 -26.54
N GLU A 162 0.25 1.95 -27.38
CA GLU A 162 0.06 0.54 -27.11
C GLU A 162 1.38 -0.15 -26.73
N GLY A 163 1.35 -1.07 -25.78
CA GLY A 163 2.53 -1.78 -25.32
C GLY A 163 3.46 -0.97 -24.41
N LYS A 164 3.10 0.26 -23.99
CA LYS A 164 3.85 1.07 -23.01
C LYS A 164 3.02 1.42 -21.77
N GLY A 165 3.69 1.67 -20.66
CA GLY A 165 3.10 2.18 -19.42
C GLY A 165 1.87 1.38 -18.96
N ALA A 166 0.83 2.10 -18.53
CA ALA A 166 -0.42 1.51 -18.05
C ALA A 166 -1.12 0.63 -19.10
N ARG A 167 -1.05 0.96 -20.39
CA ARG A 167 -1.67 0.17 -21.46
C ARG A 167 -1.02 -1.21 -21.62
N ARG A 168 0.31 -1.30 -21.43
CA ARG A 168 1.01 -2.59 -21.40
C ARG A 168 0.57 -3.43 -20.18
N LEU A 169 0.45 -2.80 -19.01
CA LEU A 169 -0.03 -3.46 -17.81
C LEU A 169 -1.47 -3.94 -18.00
N PHE A 170 -2.34 -3.09 -18.57
CA PHE A 170 -3.73 -3.43 -18.85
C PHE A 170 -3.83 -4.64 -19.80
N SER A 171 -3.09 -4.64 -20.91
CA SER A 171 -3.08 -5.77 -21.86
C SER A 171 -2.68 -7.08 -21.17
N ARG A 172 -1.66 -7.04 -20.30
CA ARG A 172 -1.24 -8.21 -19.53
C ARG A 172 -2.30 -8.63 -18.48
N ALA A 173 -2.94 -7.68 -17.82
CA ALA A 173 -3.99 -7.96 -16.84
C ALA A 173 -5.27 -8.52 -17.48
N MET A 174 -5.50 -8.25 -18.77
CA MET A 174 -6.59 -8.86 -19.56
C MET A 174 -6.34 -10.33 -19.90
N GLU A 175 -5.12 -10.83 -19.77
CA GLU A 175 -4.85 -12.26 -19.91
C GLU A 175 -5.37 -13.01 -18.69
N ARG A 176 -6.21 -14.02 -18.91
CA ARG A 176 -6.88 -14.77 -17.83
C ARG A 176 -5.92 -15.40 -16.81
N THR A 177 -4.74 -15.80 -17.26
CA THR A 177 -3.69 -16.39 -16.42
C THR A 177 -2.94 -15.37 -15.58
N SER A 178 -2.87 -14.12 -16.01
CA SER A 178 -2.05 -13.07 -15.41
C SER A 178 -2.86 -12.07 -14.58
N SER A 179 -4.19 -12.05 -14.70
CA SER A 179 -5.05 -11.08 -14.00
C SER A 179 -4.90 -11.13 -12.47
N ALA A 180 -4.72 -12.33 -11.91
CA ALA A 180 -4.52 -12.53 -10.47
C ALA A 180 -3.16 -12.03 -9.93
N ASP A 181 -2.20 -11.74 -10.82
CA ASP A 181 -0.92 -11.13 -10.44
C ASP A 181 -1.07 -9.63 -10.11
N PHE A 182 -2.14 -9.01 -10.59
CA PHE A 182 -2.38 -7.58 -10.44
C PHE A 182 -3.18 -7.25 -9.17
N PHE A 183 -4.24 -8.00 -8.90
CA PHE A 183 -5.05 -7.82 -7.69
C PHE A 183 -5.88 -9.08 -7.42
N ARG A 184 -6.42 -9.17 -6.22
CA ARG A 184 -7.32 -10.23 -5.80
C ARG A 184 -8.61 -9.65 -5.28
N THR A 185 -9.68 -10.41 -5.44
CA THR A 185 -11.04 -9.95 -5.14
C THR A 185 -11.84 -11.01 -4.41
N THR A 186 -12.80 -10.56 -3.61
CA THR A 186 -13.61 -11.42 -2.74
C THR A 186 -14.82 -12.07 -3.44
N SER A 187 -15.28 -11.50 -4.56
CA SER A 187 -16.58 -11.86 -5.14
C SER A 187 -16.54 -12.39 -6.57
N GLN A 188 -15.73 -11.84 -7.43
CA GLN A 188 -15.59 -12.20 -8.85
C GLN A 188 -14.14 -12.48 -9.15
N THR A 189 -13.84 -13.13 -10.29
CA THR A 189 -12.44 -13.32 -10.67
C THR A 189 -11.81 -11.98 -11.06
N PRO A 190 -10.50 -11.78 -10.84
CA PRO A 190 -9.79 -10.60 -11.32
C PRO A 190 -9.96 -10.36 -12.82
N HIS A 191 -10.07 -11.43 -13.62
CA HIS A 191 -10.32 -11.34 -15.05
C HIS A 191 -11.71 -10.75 -15.38
N ASP A 192 -12.76 -11.11 -14.63
CA ASP A 192 -14.11 -10.54 -14.84
C ASP A 192 -14.11 -9.04 -14.52
N TRP A 193 -13.38 -8.64 -13.49
CA TRP A 193 -13.19 -7.23 -13.15
C TRP A 193 -12.41 -6.48 -14.23
N MET A 194 -11.35 -7.07 -14.78
CA MET A 194 -10.60 -6.46 -15.88
C MET A 194 -11.48 -6.26 -17.12
N ASN A 195 -12.39 -7.18 -17.42
CA ASN A 195 -13.37 -7.00 -18.50
C ASN A 195 -14.29 -5.79 -18.27
N ARG A 196 -14.68 -5.50 -17.03
CA ARG A 196 -15.47 -4.31 -16.68
C ARG A 196 -14.67 -3.01 -16.80
N LEU A 197 -13.36 -3.06 -16.51
CA LEU A 197 -12.44 -1.93 -16.68
C LEU A 197 -12.05 -1.68 -18.15
N ASN A 198 -12.47 -2.54 -19.07
CA ASN A 198 -12.28 -2.35 -20.52
C ASN A 198 -13.33 -1.35 -21.06
N PHE A 199 -13.05 -0.08 -20.89
CA PHE A 199 -13.99 0.99 -21.19
C PHE A 199 -14.18 1.21 -22.69
N GLY A 200 -15.42 1.16 -23.15
CA GLY A 200 -15.80 1.59 -24.50
C GLY A 200 -15.78 3.12 -24.63
N ARG A 201 -15.76 3.61 -25.87
CA ARG A 201 -15.78 5.05 -26.19
C ARG A 201 -17.01 5.82 -25.68
N ARG A 202 -18.11 5.11 -25.40
CA ARG A 202 -19.38 5.72 -24.94
C ARG A 202 -19.45 5.89 -23.43
N HIS A 203 -18.50 5.33 -22.69
CA HIS A 203 -18.46 5.42 -21.23
C HIS A 203 -17.82 6.74 -20.84
N ASP A 204 -18.60 7.58 -20.18
CA ASP A 204 -18.15 8.86 -19.61
C ASP A 204 -17.26 8.67 -18.37
N ALA A 205 -16.76 9.76 -17.82
CA ALA A 205 -15.89 9.75 -16.66
C ALA A 205 -16.61 9.19 -15.42
N ALA A 206 -17.90 9.51 -15.23
CA ALA A 206 -18.67 9.08 -14.07
C ALA A 206 -18.83 7.55 -14.03
N TYR A 207 -19.22 6.95 -15.16
CA TYR A 207 -19.33 5.48 -15.27
C TYR A 207 -17.99 4.80 -15.00
N ARG A 208 -16.88 5.33 -15.56
CA ARG A 208 -15.54 4.76 -15.35
C ARG A 208 -15.13 4.81 -13.88
N VAL A 209 -15.44 5.91 -13.18
CA VAL A 209 -15.18 6.04 -11.73
C VAL A 209 -15.97 4.99 -10.95
N GLU A 210 -17.26 4.83 -11.24
CA GLU A 210 -18.12 3.83 -10.59
C GLU A 210 -17.52 2.41 -10.73
N GLN A 211 -17.07 2.03 -11.93
CA GLN A 211 -16.46 0.71 -12.14
C GLN A 211 -15.16 0.56 -11.37
N VAL A 212 -14.29 1.58 -11.34
CA VAL A 212 -13.04 1.53 -10.57
C VAL A 212 -13.34 1.43 -9.07
N VAL A 213 -14.26 2.21 -8.54
CA VAL A 213 -14.66 2.15 -7.12
C VAL A 213 -15.20 0.75 -6.79
N SER A 214 -16.04 0.17 -7.63
CA SER A 214 -16.54 -1.20 -7.43
C SER A 214 -15.43 -2.25 -7.38
N VAL A 215 -14.36 -2.09 -8.18
CA VAL A 215 -13.17 -2.94 -8.07
C VAL A 215 -12.47 -2.72 -6.73
N LEU A 216 -12.26 -1.46 -6.32
CA LEU A 216 -11.61 -1.14 -5.04
C LEU A 216 -12.35 -1.74 -3.85
N GLU A 217 -13.68 -1.67 -3.83
CA GLU A 217 -14.54 -2.26 -2.80
C GLU A 217 -14.49 -3.79 -2.78
N SER A 218 -14.22 -4.41 -3.94
CA SER A 218 -14.14 -5.86 -4.08
C SER A 218 -12.77 -6.45 -3.73
N LEU A 219 -11.74 -5.63 -3.56
CA LEU A 219 -10.39 -6.11 -3.26
C LEU A 219 -10.35 -6.94 -1.98
N GLU A 220 -9.56 -8.00 -2.00
CA GLU A 220 -9.22 -8.70 -0.77
C GLU A 220 -8.47 -7.76 0.17
N ARG A 221 -8.81 -7.81 1.45
CA ARG A 221 -8.06 -7.06 2.48
C ARG A 221 -6.61 -7.53 2.50
N PRO A 222 -5.65 -6.62 2.73
CA PRO A 222 -4.26 -7.01 2.92
C PRO A 222 -4.15 -8.04 4.05
N SER A 223 -3.26 -9.02 3.91
CA SER A 223 -3.09 -10.05 4.93
C SER A 223 -1.97 -9.69 5.90
N ALA A 224 -2.24 -9.93 7.19
CA ALA A 224 -1.25 -9.97 8.24
C ALA A 224 -1.00 -11.42 8.64
N PHE A 225 0.25 -11.87 8.66
CA PHE A 225 0.58 -13.23 9.06
C PHE A 225 0.99 -13.27 10.54
N ALA A 226 0.34 -14.16 11.31
CA ALA A 226 0.63 -14.34 12.72
C ALA A 226 1.64 -15.48 12.94
N VAL A 227 2.84 -15.12 13.35
CA VAL A 227 3.88 -16.03 13.86
C VAL A 227 3.72 -16.08 15.38
N ARG A 228 3.32 -17.23 15.92
CA ARG A 228 3.05 -17.35 17.36
C ARG A 228 3.24 -18.76 17.90
N LEU A 229 3.19 -18.88 19.22
CA LEU A 229 3.20 -20.16 19.91
C LEU A 229 1.90 -20.94 19.61
N LEU A 230 2.02 -22.12 19.01
CA LEU A 230 0.89 -23.00 18.63
C LEU A 230 0.85 -24.32 19.40
N ASN A 231 1.73 -24.55 20.37
CA ASN A 231 1.75 -25.78 21.15
C ASN A 231 0.89 -25.66 22.41
N PRO A 232 -0.29 -26.32 22.48
CA PRO A 232 -1.19 -26.23 23.65
C PRO A 232 -0.57 -26.74 24.95
N ALA A 233 0.45 -27.59 24.89
CA ALA A 233 1.15 -28.10 26.07
C ALA A 233 2.15 -27.12 26.68
N HIS A 234 2.40 -25.97 26.02
CA HIS A 234 3.32 -24.96 26.54
C HIS A 234 2.61 -24.08 27.59
N THR A 235 3.32 -23.74 28.66
CA THR A 235 2.79 -22.95 29.79
C THR A 235 2.23 -21.58 29.37
N ASP A 236 2.83 -20.96 28.37
CA ASP A 236 2.44 -19.63 27.88
C ASP A 236 1.36 -19.66 26.80
N PHE A 237 0.97 -20.85 26.30
CA PHE A 237 0.05 -20.98 25.17
C PHE A 237 -1.27 -20.24 25.37
N ALA A 238 -1.90 -20.43 26.54
CA ALA A 238 -3.21 -19.84 26.83
C ALA A 238 -3.15 -18.28 26.82
N GLN A 239 -2.06 -17.71 27.33
CA GLN A 239 -1.87 -16.26 27.38
C GLN A 239 -1.55 -15.67 26.01
N VAL A 240 -0.74 -16.36 25.19
CA VAL A 240 -0.46 -15.96 23.80
C VAL A 240 -1.74 -16.06 22.97
N GLN A 241 -2.52 -17.13 23.14
CA GLN A 241 -3.82 -17.28 22.49
C GLN A 241 -4.77 -16.13 22.85
N ASP A 242 -4.92 -15.81 24.16
CA ASP A 242 -5.73 -14.68 24.61
C ASP A 242 -5.26 -13.37 23.99
N PHE A 243 -3.95 -13.09 23.98
CA PHE A 243 -3.41 -11.88 23.37
C PHE A 243 -3.75 -11.76 21.90
N PHE A 244 -3.60 -12.83 21.13
CA PHE A 244 -3.94 -12.81 19.71
C PHE A 244 -5.46 -12.68 19.49
N ASP A 245 -6.28 -13.39 20.23
CA ASP A 245 -7.74 -13.39 20.01
C ASP A 245 -8.40 -12.11 20.51
N THR A 246 -7.90 -11.51 21.61
CA THR A 246 -8.53 -10.35 22.24
C THR A 246 -7.89 -9.01 21.89
N VAL A 247 -6.63 -8.99 21.46
CA VAL A 247 -5.87 -7.77 21.14
C VAL A 247 -5.48 -7.72 19.67
N VAL A 248 -4.62 -8.65 19.22
CA VAL A 248 -4.03 -8.57 17.86
C VAL A 248 -5.10 -8.69 16.79
N LYS A 249 -5.96 -9.71 16.86
CA LYS A 249 -6.96 -9.94 15.82
C LYS A 249 -7.95 -8.79 15.70
N PRO A 250 -8.59 -8.29 16.77
CA PRO A 250 -9.49 -7.14 16.67
C PRO A 250 -8.79 -5.88 16.15
N VAL A 251 -7.58 -5.56 16.63
CA VAL A 251 -6.85 -4.38 16.13
C VAL A 251 -6.52 -4.53 14.66
N MET A 252 -6.05 -5.71 14.21
CA MET A 252 -5.71 -5.92 12.81
C MET A 252 -6.94 -5.91 11.90
N GLU A 253 -8.04 -6.57 12.30
CA GLU A 253 -9.19 -6.79 11.42
C GLU A 253 -10.21 -5.65 11.49
N GLU A 254 -10.47 -5.07 12.66
CA GLU A 254 -11.51 -4.06 12.88
C GLU A 254 -10.97 -2.62 12.74
N GLU A 255 -9.73 -2.36 13.23
CA GLU A 255 -9.18 -1.00 13.27
C GLU A 255 -8.20 -0.70 12.12
N LEU A 256 -7.45 -1.72 11.66
CA LEU A 256 -6.42 -1.56 10.63
C LEU A 256 -6.82 -2.16 9.27
N GLY A 257 -7.94 -2.90 9.19
CA GLY A 257 -8.48 -3.43 7.95
C GLY A 257 -7.69 -4.59 7.32
N TYR A 258 -6.76 -5.21 8.05
CA TYR A 258 -6.07 -6.42 7.60
C TYR A 258 -6.93 -7.65 7.82
N ARG A 259 -6.61 -8.74 7.12
CA ARG A 259 -7.08 -10.09 7.43
C ARG A 259 -5.95 -10.82 8.17
N LEU A 260 -6.16 -11.21 9.43
CA LEU A 260 -5.16 -11.96 10.19
C LEU A 260 -5.17 -13.44 9.77
N VAL A 261 -4.03 -13.92 9.28
CA VAL A 261 -3.82 -15.31 8.87
C VAL A 261 -2.98 -16.02 9.93
N THR A 262 -3.54 -17.08 10.49
CA THR A 262 -2.84 -18.00 11.39
C THR A 262 -2.93 -19.41 10.81
N ILE A 263 -1.81 -20.12 10.73
CA ILE A 263 -1.80 -21.53 10.29
C ILE A 263 -1.69 -22.38 11.54
N ASP A 264 -2.81 -23.03 11.88
CA ASP A 264 -2.86 -24.04 12.93
C ASP A 264 -2.68 -25.44 12.31
N ARG A 265 -2.04 -26.35 13.05
CA ARG A 265 -1.79 -27.72 12.58
C ARG A 265 -3.05 -28.53 12.26
N ASN A 266 -4.24 -28.02 12.58
CA ASN A 266 -5.52 -28.69 12.44
C ASN A 266 -6.30 -28.28 11.18
N HIS A 267 -5.78 -27.41 10.32
CA HIS A 267 -6.42 -27.13 9.04
C HIS A 267 -6.15 -28.27 8.05
N GLU A 268 -7.20 -28.73 7.38
CA GLU A 268 -7.08 -29.59 6.20
C GLU A 268 -6.23 -28.88 5.16
N ASN A 269 -4.97 -29.29 5.07
CA ASN A 269 -3.93 -28.57 4.33
C ASN A 269 -4.19 -28.73 2.83
N SER A 270 -4.32 -27.60 2.15
CA SER A 270 -4.32 -27.53 0.67
C SER A 270 -2.95 -27.85 0.08
N PHE A 271 -1.91 -27.97 0.91
CA PHE A 271 -0.53 -28.20 0.51
C PHE A 271 0.00 -29.52 1.11
N PRO A 272 0.85 -30.25 0.38
CA PRO A 272 1.43 -31.51 0.86
C PRO A 272 2.37 -31.37 2.06
N ARG A 273 2.81 -30.13 2.36
CA ARG A 273 3.70 -29.81 3.47
C ARG A 273 3.27 -28.53 4.18
N VAL A 274 3.16 -28.58 5.47
CA VAL A 274 2.79 -27.44 6.34
C VAL A 274 3.81 -26.30 6.26
N ASP A 275 5.10 -26.65 6.10
CA ASP A 275 6.19 -25.68 5.93
C ASP A 275 6.06 -24.86 4.64
N GLU A 276 5.68 -25.49 3.52
CA GLU A 276 5.42 -24.78 2.26
C GLU A 276 4.24 -23.80 2.39
N GLU A 277 3.20 -24.20 3.10
CA GLU A 277 2.04 -23.34 3.34
C GLU A 277 2.41 -22.10 4.18
N ILE A 278 3.15 -22.28 5.28
CA ILE A 278 3.62 -21.22 6.14
C ILE A 278 4.45 -20.18 5.34
N PHE A 279 5.45 -20.63 4.59
CA PHE A 279 6.29 -19.73 3.81
C PHE A 279 5.56 -19.06 2.64
N ASN A 280 4.60 -19.74 2.03
CA ASN A 280 3.74 -19.13 1.02
C ASN A 280 2.86 -18.00 1.59
N HIS A 281 2.27 -18.21 2.76
CA HIS A 281 1.49 -17.18 3.43
C HIS A 281 2.37 -16.01 3.91
N LEU A 282 3.52 -16.30 4.52
CA LEU A 282 4.51 -15.30 4.89
C LEU A 282 4.91 -14.44 3.69
N HIS A 283 5.28 -15.09 2.58
CA HIS A 283 5.72 -14.40 1.36
C HIS A 283 4.66 -13.46 0.77
N ARG A 284 3.38 -13.79 0.94
CA ARG A 284 2.24 -13.05 0.37
C ARG A 284 1.63 -12.05 1.34
N SER A 285 2.08 -12.01 2.58
CA SER A 285 1.52 -11.12 3.60
C SER A 285 2.11 -9.73 3.49
N SER A 286 1.27 -8.73 3.73
CA SER A 286 1.68 -7.31 3.73
C SER A 286 2.39 -6.91 5.02
N VAL A 287 2.16 -7.67 6.11
CA VAL A 287 2.80 -7.46 7.41
C VAL A 287 2.88 -8.79 8.17
N VAL A 288 3.89 -8.93 9.00
CA VAL A 288 4.06 -10.08 9.89
C VAL A 288 3.98 -9.61 11.34
N ILE A 289 3.15 -10.27 12.13
CA ILE A 289 3.09 -10.10 13.58
C ILE A 289 3.78 -11.30 14.20
N ALA A 290 4.97 -11.11 14.78
CA ALA A 290 5.80 -12.20 15.29
C ALA A 290 5.91 -12.13 16.81
N ASP A 291 5.25 -13.08 17.51
CA ASP A 291 5.33 -13.20 18.95
C ASP A 291 6.45 -14.17 19.35
N ILE A 292 7.40 -13.67 20.15
CA ILE A 292 8.58 -14.41 20.60
C ILE A 292 8.40 -15.06 21.98
N THR A 293 7.21 -14.98 22.58
CA THR A 293 6.93 -15.59 23.87
C THR A 293 7.27 -17.10 23.87
N GLY A 294 7.98 -17.54 24.87
CA GLY A 294 8.44 -18.92 25.00
C GLY A 294 9.63 -19.30 24.12
N SER A 295 10.27 -18.35 23.45
CA SER A 295 11.56 -18.49 22.72
C SER A 295 11.62 -19.70 21.77
N ARG A 296 10.56 -19.88 20.95
CA ARG A 296 10.42 -21.03 20.04
C ARG A 296 11.26 -20.88 18.78
N ALA A 297 12.10 -21.89 18.50
CA ALA A 297 12.95 -21.90 17.31
C ALA A 297 12.20 -21.63 16.00
N ASN A 298 11.00 -22.23 15.81
CA ASN A 298 10.19 -22.01 14.60
C ASN A 298 9.77 -20.55 14.45
N CYS A 299 9.35 -19.89 15.54
CA CYS A 299 8.97 -18.47 15.48
C CYS A 299 10.18 -17.59 15.07
N PHE A 300 11.38 -17.93 15.48
CA PHE A 300 12.58 -17.22 15.08
C PHE A 300 12.98 -17.48 13.63
N ILE A 301 12.75 -18.70 13.11
CA ILE A 301 12.97 -19.00 11.68
C ILE A 301 12.01 -18.17 10.81
N GLU A 302 10.74 -18.13 11.18
CA GLU A 302 9.70 -17.37 10.47
C GLU A 302 9.96 -15.85 10.58
N LEU A 303 10.30 -15.36 11.77
CA LEU A 303 10.74 -13.97 12.00
C LEU A 303 11.97 -13.62 11.16
N GLY A 304 13.00 -14.48 11.18
CA GLY A 304 14.21 -14.28 10.39
C GLY A 304 13.95 -14.26 8.88
N TYR A 305 13.05 -15.09 8.40
CA TYR A 305 12.60 -15.07 7.00
C TYR A 305 11.89 -13.74 6.66
N ALA A 306 10.97 -13.29 7.52
CA ALA A 306 10.25 -12.03 7.31
C ALA A 306 11.22 -10.84 7.24
N LEU A 307 12.15 -10.75 8.19
CA LEU A 307 13.17 -9.69 8.24
C LEU A 307 14.13 -9.75 7.03
N GLY A 308 14.58 -10.95 6.66
CA GLY A 308 15.46 -11.17 5.50
C GLY A 308 14.78 -10.83 4.15
N ARG A 309 13.46 -10.93 4.09
CA ARG A 309 12.63 -10.52 2.95
C ARG A 309 12.23 -9.04 3.01
N SER A 310 12.68 -8.30 4.01
CA SER A 310 12.31 -6.91 4.24
C SER A 310 10.78 -6.69 4.38
N LEU A 311 10.06 -7.72 4.83
CA LEU A 311 8.64 -7.59 5.12
C LEU A 311 8.43 -6.68 6.34
N PRO A 312 7.45 -5.78 6.32
CA PRO A 312 7.05 -5.05 7.50
C PRO A 312 6.73 -6.03 8.63
N THR A 313 7.46 -5.92 9.74
CA THR A 313 7.38 -6.90 10.82
C THR A 313 7.20 -6.20 12.17
N ILE A 314 6.16 -6.58 12.88
CA ILE A 314 5.89 -6.15 14.26
C ILE A 314 6.23 -7.30 15.19
N MET A 315 7.30 -7.15 15.94
CA MET A 315 7.68 -8.14 16.95
C MET A 315 6.88 -7.88 18.23
N THR A 316 6.35 -8.95 18.82
CA THR A 316 5.66 -8.90 20.12
C THR A 316 6.22 -9.96 21.07
N GLY A 317 5.96 -9.80 22.34
CA GLY A 317 6.29 -10.80 23.35
C GLY A 317 5.64 -10.48 24.69
N ARG A 318 5.47 -11.48 25.56
CA ARG A 318 5.02 -11.23 26.92
C ARG A 318 6.11 -10.53 27.73
N ASP A 319 5.77 -9.63 28.62
CA ASP A 319 6.70 -9.03 29.59
C ASP A 319 7.55 -10.10 30.28
N GLY A 320 8.86 -9.89 30.31
CA GLY A 320 9.83 -10.85 30.84
C GLY A 320 10.22 -11.98 29.88
N SER A 321 9.73 -11.98 28.63
CA SER A 321 10.26 -12.87 27.59
C SER A 321 11.70 -12.49 27.27
N GLU A 322 12.55 -13.51 27.15
CA GLU A 322 13.94 -13.30 26.72
C GLU A 322 13.94 -12.84 25.26
N ASN A 323 14.53 -11.67 25.02
CA ASN A 323 14.76 -11.18 23.66
C ASN A 323 16.19 -11.59 23.26
N PRO A 324 16.36 -12.49 22.30
CA PRO A 324 17.69 -12.86 21.81
C PRO A 324 18.47 -11.63 21.35
N PHE A 325 19.77 -11.64 21.60
CA PHE A 325 20.69 -10.54 21.29
C PHE A 325 20.53 -10.00 19.86
N ASP A 326 20.37 -10.88 18.89
CA ASP A 326 20.27 -10.50 17.47
C ASP A 326 18.96 -9.78 17.11
N THR A 327 17.93 -9.85 17.97
CA THR A 327 16.65 -9.16 17.77
C THR A 327 16.51 -7.87 18.57
N ASN A 328 17.52 -7.51 19.38
CA ASN A 328 17.49 -6.28 20.20
C ASN A 328 17.44 -4.98 19.36
N SER A 329 17.82 -5.03 18.08
CA SER A 329 17.69 -3.91 17.14
C SER A 329 16.27 -3.75 16.60
N VAL A 330 15.40 -4.76 16.74
CA VAL A 330 14.01 -4.74 16.33
C VAL A 330 13.17 -4.20 17.49
N SER A 331 12.38 -3.16 17.24
CA SER A 331 11.45 -2.64 18.24
C SER A 331 10.37 -3.66 18.54
N GLY A 332 10.30 -4.14 19.78
CA GLY A 332 9.31 -5.10 20.22
C GLY A 332 8.22 -4.45 21.08
N HIS A 333 6.98 -4.94 20.93
CA HIS A 333 5.86 -4.64 21.83
C HIS A 333 5.76 -5.75 22.88
N PHE A 334 6.16 -5.44 24.11
CA PHE A 334 6.06 -6.39 25.23
C PHE A 334 4.75 -6.17 25.98
N TRP A 335 3.88 -7.18 25.93
CA TRP A 335 2.54 -7.12 26.51
C TRP A 335 2.44 -7.82 27.86
N ASN A 336 1.60 -7.31 28.75
CA ASN A 336 1.36 -7.86 30.08
C ASN A 336 -0.09 -8.35 30.17
N PRO A 337 -0.34 -9.64 30.50
CA PRO A 337 -1.69 -10.19 30.60
C PRO A 337 -2.53 -9.59 31.74
N SER A 338 -1.87 -8.96 32.72
CA SER A 338 -2.58 -8.32 33.87
C SER A 338 -3.16 -6.95 33.53
N ILE A 339 -2.77 -6.35 32.39
CA ILE A 339 -3.31 -5.06 31.92
C ILE A 339 -4.66 -5.29 31.23
N PRO A 340 -5.67 -4.40 31.45
CA PRO A 340 -6.97 -4.49 30.78
C PRO A 340 -6.85 -4.58 29.26
N THR A 341 -7.71 -5.37 28.62
CA THR A 341 -7.68 -5.62 27.17
C THR A 341 -7.78 -4.33 26.35
N THR A 342 -8.57 -3.35 26.78
CA THR A 342 -8.71 -2.05 26.12
C THR A 342 -7.39 -1.27 26.08
N GLU A 343 -6.64 -1.28 27.16
CA GLU A 343 -5.33 -0.63 27.24
C GLU A 343 -4.29 -1.39 26.40
N ARG A 344 -4.32 -2.73 26.43
CA ARG A 344 -3.46 -3.57 25.58
C ARG A 344 -3.71 -3.32 24.09
N ARG A 345 -4.98 -3.17 23.68
CA ARG A 345 -5.33 -2.83 22.28
C ARG A 345 -4.78 -1.47 21.87
N ALA A 346 -4.99 -0.44 22.71
CA ALA A 346 -4.50 0.89 22.44
C ALA A 346 -2.96 0.92 22.32
N ALA A 347 -2.25 0.26 23.24
CA ALA A 347 -0.79 0.17 23.23
C ALA A 347 -0.26 -0.59 22.00
N PHE A 348 -0.91 -1.70 21.61
CA PHE A 348 -0.53 -2.45 20.42
C PHE A 348 -0.77 -1.63 19.14
N LEU A 349 -1.92 -0.95 19.03
CA LEU A 349 -2.24 -0.09 17.90
C LEU A 349 -1.23 1.05 17.73
N GLU A 350 -0.89 1.72 18.84
CA GLU A 350 0.12 2.78 18.85
C GLU A 350 1.48 2.25 18.39
N HIS A 351 1.91 1.11 18.94
CA HIS A 351 3.16 0.47 18.57
C HIS A 351 3.17 0.07 17.09
N PHE A 352 2.09 -0.49 16.60
CA PHE A 352 1.94 -0.85 15.18
C PHE A 352 2.13 0.37 14.28
N ARG A 353 1.38 1.45 14.54
CA ARG A 353 1.45 2.69 13.75
C ARG A 353 2.84 3.33 13.77
N ALA A 354 3.53 3.28 14.90
CA ALA A 354 4.88 3.82 15.03
C ALA A 354 5.95 3.01 14.28
N ASN A 355 5.69 1.71 13.99
CA ASN A 355 6.72 0.80 13.49
C ASN A 355 6.45 0.25 12.09
N ILE A 356 5.22 0.25 11.60
CA ILE A 356 4.86 -0.36 10.30
C ILE A 356 5.64 0.23 9.11
N ASN A 357 6.00 1.49 9.18
CA ASN A 357 6.71 2.21 8.12
C ASN A 357 8.20 2.37 8.39
N ARG A 358 8.77 1.61 9.32
CA ARG A 358 10.23 1.64 9.54
C ARG A 358 10.98 1.10 8.33
N PRO A 359 12.16 1.67 8.04
CA PRO A 359 13.03 1.11 7.02
C PRO A 359 13.34 -0.37 7.32
N PRO A 360 13.47 -1.22 6.29
CA PRO A 360 13.87 -2.60 6.47
C PRO A 360 15.27 -2.68 7.12
N LEU A 361 15.50 -3.72 7.92
CA LEU A 361 16.81 -3.96 8.54
C LEU A 361 17.90 -4.25 7.51
N VAL A 362 17.51 -4.92 6.42
CA VAL A 362 18.40 -5.22 5.30
C VAL A 362 17.99 -4.33 4.16
N THR A 363 18.83 -3.36 3.82
CA THR A 363 18.75 -2.63 2.57
C THR A 363 19.51 -3.42 1.52
N GLU A 364 18.86 -3.84 0.45
CA GLU A 364 19.60 -4.37 -0.69
C GLU A 364 20.65 -3.35 -1.11
N ALA A 365 21.91 -3.78 -1.11
CA ALA A 365 22.97 -2.96 -1.67
C ALA A 365 22.60 -2.76 -3.15
N MET A 366 22.24 -1.52 -3.53
CA MET A 366 22.13 -1.22 -4.94
C MET A 366 23.50 -1.53 -5.55
N LEU A 367 23.50 -2.38 -6.57
CA LEU A 367 24.64 -2.51 -7.45
C LEU A 367 24.85 -1.13 -8.09
N THR A 368 25.68 -0.32 -7.46
CA THR A 368 26.18 0.91 -8.07
C THR A 368 27.12 0.50 -9.17
N PRO A 369 26.96 0.99 -10.41
CA PRO A 369 27.95 0.80 -11.44
C PRO A 369 29.27 1.49 -11.07
#